data_c2cd9245da2eb457570f2f12c579049d
#
_entry.id   c2cd9245da2eb457570f2f12c579049d
#
_cell.length_a   1.000
_cell.length_b   1.000
_cell.length_c   1.000
_cell.angle_alpha   90.00
_cell.angle_beta   90.00
_cell.angle_gamma   90.00
#
_symmetry.space_group_name_H-M   'P 1'
#
loop_
_entity.id
_entity.type
_entity.pdbx_description
1 polymer ?
#
loop_
_entity_poly.entity_id
_entity_poly.type
_entity_poly.pdbx_seq_one_letter_code
_entity_poly.pdbx_strand_id
1 'polypeptide(L)'
;MDEIHTLDYAGLSLRIYHVMEVPPRDLVFELTITDNRFLFKWGLKIGSPHNQVIDVFGKPDKDGNPLIYSTEVGSASFFFSKENRLEKVQWQWDIN
;
A
#
# COMPACT_ATOMS: atom_id res chain seq x y z
N MET A 1 3.16 -20.07 18.38
CA MET A 1 4.16 -19.29 17.60
C MET A 1 3.44 -18.52 16.49
N ASP A 2 3.73 -17.25 16.38
CA ASP A 2 3.15 -16.42 15.33
C ASP A 2 3.92 -16.59 14.03
N GLU A 3 3.23 -16.49 12.91
CA GLU A 3 3.82 -16.70 11.59
C GLU A 3 3.48 -15.55 10.65
N ILE A 4 4.38 -15.30 9.69
CA ILE A 4 4.16 -14.34 8.62
C ILE A 4 3.99 -15.11 7.32
N HIS A 5 2.90 -14.84 6.61
CA HIS A 5 2.60 -15.44 5.33
C HIS A 5 2.57 -14.38 4.24
N THR A 6 3.11 -14.68 3.08
CA THR A 6 3.05 -13.80 1.92
C THR A 6 2.19 -14.47 0.85
N LEU A 7 1.19 -13.72 0.37
CA LEU A 7 0.31 -14.17 -0.71
C LEU A 7 0.56 -13.26 -1.92
N ASP A 8 1.03 -13.86 -3.01
CA ASP A 8 1.36 -13.12 -4.23
C ASP A 8 0.39 -13.47 -5.34
N TYR A 9 -0.22 -12.43 -5.91
CA TYR A 9 -1.06 -12.51 -7.09
C TYR A 9 -0.47 -11.60 -8.17
N ALA A 10 -0.87 -11.78 -9.42
CA ALA A 10 -0.38 -10.91 -10.48
C ALA A 10 -0.70 -9.43 -10.16
N GLY A 11 0.30 -8.67 -9.78
CA GLY A 11 0.17 -7.25 -9.47
C GLY A 11 -0.36 -6.92 -8.08
N LEU A 12 -0.55 -7.92 -7.22
CA LEU A 12 -1.04 -7.73 -5.85
C LEU A 12 -0.30 -8.66 -4.91
N SER A 13 0.29 -8.12 -3.86
CA SER A 13 0.97 -8.90 -2.83
C SER A 13 0.45 -8.51 -1.46
N LEU A 14 0.15 -9.50 -0.65
CA LEU A 14 -0.32 -9.32 0.73
C LEU A 14 0.66 -9.99 1.69
N ARG A 15 0.96 -9.31 2.79
CA ARG A 15 1.67 -9.94 3.91
C ARG A 15 0.72 -10.00 5.10
N ILE A 16 0.58 -11.20 5.64
CA ILE A 16 -0.37 -11.51 6.69
C ILE A 16 0.39 -11.99 7.92
N TYR A 17 0.04 -11.43 9.06
CA TYR A 17 0.55 -11.88 10.34
C TYR A 17 -0.47 -12.83 10.96
N HIS A 18 -0.10 -14.08 11.11
CA HIS A 18 -0.96 -15.11 11.70
C HIS A 18 -0.68 -15.18 13.19
N VAL A 19 -1.68 -14.82 13.99
CA VAL A 19 -1.56 -14.80 15.44
C VAL A 19 -2.04 -16.13 15.99
N MET A 20 -1.17 -16.87 16.65
CA MET A 20 -1.44 -18.18 17.22
C MET A 20 -2.04 -18.05 18.62
N GLU A 21 -3.21 -17.41 18.68
CA GLU A 21 -3.97 -17.25 19.89
C GLU A 21 -5.21 -18.16 19.85
N VAL A 22 -6.00 -18.15 20.92
CA VAL A 22 -7.26 -18.86 20.97
C VAL A 22 -8.38 -17.83 21.14
N PRO A 23 -9.22 -17.59 20.10
CA PRO A 23 -9.13 -18.17 18.74
C PRO A 23 -7.99 -17.56 17.91
N PRO A 24 -7.42 -18.32 16.94
CA PRO A 24 -6.41 -17.77 16.07
C PRO A 24 -7.01 -16.73 15.12
N ARG A 25 -6.18 -15.80 14.67
CA ARG A 25 -6.62 -14.74 13.78
C ARG A 25 -5.52 -14.32 12.81
N ASP A 26 -5.92 -13.79 11.66
CA ASP A 26 -5.00 -13.28 10.65
C ASP A 26 -5.17 -11.77 10.55
N LEU A 27 -4.05 -11.06 10.50
CA LEU A 27 -4.00 -9.62 10.35
C LEU A 27 -3.19 -9.27 9.10
N VAL A 28 -3.81 -8.59 8.14
CA VAL A 28 -3.08 -8.06 6.99
C VAL A 28 -2.28 -6.85 7.47
N PHE A 29 -0.97 -6.87 7.32
CA PHE A 29 -0.14 -5.75 7.74
C PHE A 29 0.60 -5.08 6.59
N GLU A 30 0.61 -5.66 5.41
CA GLU A 30 1.23 -5.06 4.23
C GLU A 30 0.46 -5.44 2.98
N LEU A 31 0.23 -4.45 2.11
CA LEU A 31 -0.43 -4.63 0.83
C LEU A 31 0.37 -3.88 -0.22
N THR A 32 0.77 -4.56 -1.29
CA THR A 32 1.51 -3.96 -2.39
C THR A 32 0.75 -4.15 -3.69
N ILE A 33 0.54 -3.07 -4.45
CA ILE A 33 -0.15 -3.10 -5.74
C ILE A 33 0.79 -2.55 -6.81
N THR A 34 0.93 -3.32 -7.91
CA THR A 34 1.79 -2.96 -9.04
C THR A 34 1.09 -3.07 -10.39
N ASP A 35 -0.21 -3.35 -10.43
CA ASP A 35 -0.98 -3.59 -11.65
C ASP A 35 -2.14 -2.60 -11.78
N ASN A 36 -2.36 -2.08 -12.98
CA ASN A 36 -3.40 -1.09 -13.24
C ASN A 36 -4.84 -1.63 -13.20
N ARG A 37 -5.02 -2.94 -13.01
CA ARG A 37 -6.34 -3.55 -12.83
C ARG A 37 -6.99 -3.18 -11.50
N PHE A 38 -6.18 -2.74 -10.53
CA PHE A 38 -6.68 -2.37 -9.21
C PHE A 38 -6.91 -0.86 -9.16
N LEU A 39 -8.17 -0.46 -9.02
CA LEU A 39 -8.56 0.93 -8.96
C LEU A 39 -8.63 1.41 -7.52
N PHE A 40 -8.09 2.59 -7.29
CA PHE A 40 -8.22 3.29 -6.02
C PHE A 40 -9.36 4.31 -6.10
N LYS A 41 -9.55 5.11 -5.06
CA LYS A 41 -10.54 6.19 -5.05
C LYS A 41 -10.33 7.15 -6.23
N TRP A 42 -11.44 7.62 -6.80
CA TRP A 42 -11.48 8.65 -7.85
C TRP A 42 -10.64 8.30 -9.08
N GLY A 43 -10.64 7.01 -9.44
CA GLY A 43 -9.97 6.57 -10.66
C GLY A 43 -8.45 6.52 -10.60
N LEU A 44 -7.86 6.71 -9.42
CA LEU A 44 -6.42 6.57 -9.25
C LEU A 44 -6.03 5.12 -9.47
N LYS A 45 -4.97 4.88 -10.23
CA LYS A 45 -4.48 3.53 -10.54
C LYS A 45 -2.99 3.56 -10.87
N ILE A 46 -2.39 2.38 -11.01
CA ILE A 46 -1.02 2.28 -11.52
C ILE A 46 -0.99 2.90 -12.92
N GLY A 47 -0.04 3.77 -13.16
CA GLY A 47 0.05 4.58 -14.38
C GLY A 47 -0.48 6.00 -14.23
N SER A 48 -1.17 6.32 -13.15
CA SER A 48 -1.67 7.67 -12.88
C SER A 48 -0.51 8.65 -12.66
N PRO A 49 -0.66 9.91 -13.10
CA PRO A 49 0.40 10.90 -12.91
C PRO A 49 0.56 11.30 -11.44
N HIS A 50 1.76 11.73 -11.08
CA HIS A 50 2.12 12.14 -9.72
C HIS A 50 1.11 13.16 -9.14
N ASN A 51 0.71 14.15 -9.94
CA ASN A 51 -0.20 15.20 -9.49
C ASN A 51 -1.57 14.65 -9.07
N GLN A 52 -2.02 13.58 -9.73
CA GLN A 52 -3.31 12.98 -9.40
C GLN A 52 -3.32 12.39 -7.99
N VAL A 53 -2.20 11.82 -7.54
CA VAL A 53 -2.09 11.30 -6.18
C VAL A 53 -2.26 12.43 -5.18
N ILE A 54 -1.61 13.56 -5.40
CA ILE A 54 -1.73 14.72 -4.52
C ILE A 54 -3.14 15.31 -4.56
N ASP A 55 -3.77 15.34 -5.73
CA ASP A 55 -5.16 15.82 -5.86
C ASP A 55 -6.13 14.95 -5.07
N VAL A 56 -5.90 13.64 -5.04
CA VAL A 56 -6.78 12.69 -4.36
C VAL A 56 -6.55 12.69 -2.84
N PHE A 57 -5.31 12.66 -2.40
CA PHE A 57 -4.96 12.45 -1.00
C PHE A 57 -4.51 13.73 -0.26
N GLY A 58 -4.27 14.81 -0.99
CA GLY A 58 -3.82 16.06 -0.40
C GLY A 58 -2.32 16.08 -0.16
N LYS A 59 -1.88 16.92 0.76
CA LYS A 59 -0.47 17.12 1.06
C LYS A 59 0.11 15.89 1.76
N PRO A 60 1.20 15.29 1.23
CA PRO A 60 1.81 14.14 1.87
C PRO A 60 2.58 14.53 3.14
N ASP A 61 2.76 13.56 4.03
CA ASP A 61 3.62 13.72 5.21
C ASP A 61 5.08 13.80 4.81
N LYS A 62 5.45 13.08 3.74
CA LYS A 62 6.78 13.17 3.15
C LYS A 62 6.64 13.27 1.65
N ASP A 63 7.13 14.37 1.08
CA ASP A 63 7.15 14.60 -0.35
C ASP A 63 8.39 13.97 -0.98
N GLY A 64 8.25 13.56 -2.22
CA GLY A 64 9.35 12.97 -2.99
C GLY A 64 8.93 11.70 -3.71
N ASN A 65 9.85 10.77 -3.84
CA ASN A 65 9.61 9.45 -4.42
C ASN A 65 10.21 8.40 -3.47
N PRO A 66 9.39 7.73 -2.66
CA PRO A 66 7.92 7.78 -2.68
C PRO A 66 7.30 8.99 -1.98
N LEU A 67 6.04 9.29 -2.34
CA LEU A 67 5.18 10.13 -1.52
C LEU A 67 4.67 9.28 -0.37
N ILE A 68 4.71 9.79 0.86
CA ILE A 68 4.30 9.02 2.04
C ILE A 68 3.18 9.76 2.78
N TYR A 69 2.10 9.03 3.04
CA TYR A 69 0.98 9.47 3.86
C TYR A 69 0.90 8.59 5.08
N SER A 70 0.90 9.20 6.26
CA SER A 70 0.91 8.44 7.52
C SER A 70 -0.33 8.73 8.35
N THR A 71 -0.78 7.71 9.09
CA THR A 71 -1.85 7.81 10.06
C THR A 71 -1.38 7.15 11.35
N GLU A 72 -2.23 7.17 12.39
CA GLU A 72 -1.92 6.52 13.67
C GLU A 72 -1.78 5.00 13.54
N VAL A 73 -2.38 4.42 12.51
CA VAL A 73 -2.44 2.95 12.36
C VAL A 73 -1.57 2.41 11.24
N GLY A 74 -0.91 3.28 10.48
CA GLY A 74 -0.05 2.82 9.40
C GLY A 74 0.31 3.90 8.40
N SER A 75 0.84 3.48 7.25
CA SER A 75 1.27 4.41 6.22
C SER A 75 1.03 3.86 4.82
N ALA A 76 0.92 4.78 3.85
CA ALA A 76 0.84 4.45 2.43
C ALA A 76 1.98 5.14 1.70
N SER A 77 2.69 4.39 0.87
CA SER A 77 3.81 4.89 0.06
C SER A 77 3.48 4.73 -1.41
N PHE A 78 3.63 5.81 -2.16
CA PHE A 78 3.35 5.85 -3.60
C PHE A 78 4.65 6.06 -4.36
N PHE A 79 5.06 5.04 -5.12
CA PHE A 79 6.32 5.04 -5.87
C PHE A 79 6.09 5.37 -7.33
N PHE A 80 6.93 6.20 -7.92
CA PHE A 80 6.77 6.71 -9.27
C PHE A 80 7.91 6.28 -10.18
N SER A 81 7.59 6.07 -11.45
CA SER A 81 8.56 5.77 -12.48
C SER A 81 9.35 7.03 -12.90
N LYS A 82 10.30 6.87 -13.83
CA LYS A 82 11.08 7.99 -14.37
C LYS A 82 10.19 9.02 -15.08
N GLU A 83 9.03 8.59 -15.59
CA GLU A 83 8.07 9.45 -16.26
C GLU A 83 7.06 10.07 -15.29
N ASN A 84 7.29 9.98 -13.98
CA ASN A 84 6.39 10.49 -12.95
C ASN A 84 5.01 9.85 -12.99
N ARG A 85 4.96 8.56 -13.30
CA ARG A 85 3.73 7.77 -13.28
C ARG A 85 3.77 6.79 -12.10
N LEU A 86 2.63 6.61 -11.47
CA LEU A 86 2.52 5.68 -10.34
C LEU A 86 2.84 4.26 -10.80
N GLU A 87 3.83 3.61 -10.18
CA GLU A 87 4.23 2.25 -10.53
C GLU A 87 4.01 1.25 -9.42
N LYS A 88 3.94 1.71 -8.19
CA LYS A 88 3.72 0.83 -7.03
C LYS A 88 3.08 1.60 -5.90
N VAL A 89 2.12 0.98 -5.22
CA VAL A 89 1.55 1.50 -3.98
C VAL A 89 1.74 0.45 -2.91
N GLN A 90 2.21 0.85 -1.75
CA GLN A 90 2.44 -0.04 -0.63
C GLN A 90 1.79 0.53 0.62
N TRP A 91 0.90 -0.25 1.24
CA TRP A 91 0.32 0.07 2.53
C TRP A 91 0.94 -0.81 3.59
N GLN A 92 1.24 -0.22 4.73
CA GLN A 92 1.69 -0.94 5.91
C GLN A 92 0.85 -0.52 7.10
N TRP A 93 0.39 -1.49 7.86
CA TRP A 93 -0.40 -1.26 9.07
C TRP A 93 0.38 -1.76 10.28
N ASP A 94 0.26 -1.00 11.38
CA ASP A 94 0.87 -1.42 12.64
C ASP A 94 0.04 -2.55 13.25
N ILE A 95 0.72 -3.59 13.68
CA ILE A 95 0.09 -4.73 14.36
C ILE A 95 0.55 -4.77 15.81
N ASN A 96 -0.30 -4.28 16.69
CA ASN A 96 -0.01 -4.28 18.14
C ASN A 96 -1.09 -5.02 18.90
#